data_5062c2261382c5f326c042ba1dd296ee
#
_entry.id   5062c2261382c5f326c042ba1dd296ee
#
_cell.length_a   1.000
_cell.length_b   1.000
_cell.length_c   1.000
_cell.angle_alpha   90.00
_cell.angle_beta   90.00
_cell.angle_gamma   90.00
#
_symmetry.space_group_name_H-M   'P 1'
#
loop_
_entity.id
_entity.type
_entity.pdbx_description
1 polymer ?
#
loop_
_entity_poly.entity_id
_entity_poly.type
_entity_poly.pdbx_seq_one_letter_code
_entity_poly.pdbx_strand_id
1 'polypeptide(L)'
;MANNKTNYPQIKYNTMKKDLGIIPAVYPMPVLMVAAYDEKGNVNVMNAAWGMICDMDKIALFIGKDHKTTKNILLSKAFTVSIADRAHMDVADYFGIATGNKTPDKFERTGYHAVRSSHVAAPIVEEFPLVMECELAEEVNTENMHCIVGKIVNVVAEESVLAENGKVDPAKLNALIFDQFQNGYYVSGEQVGKAWNAGAALAKQK
;
A
#
# COMPACT_ATOMS: atom_id res chain seq x y z
N MET A 1 34.61 3.02 -19.21
CA MET A 1 33.79 3.16 -17.99
C MET A 1 34.56 2.51 -16.86
N ALA A 2 35.16 3.30 -15.99
CA ALA A 2 36.02 2.82 -14.90
C ALA A 2 35.16 2.30 -13.78
N ASN A 3 35.27 0.99 -13.48
CA ASN A 3 34.66 0.33 -12.34
C ASN A 3 35.35 0.83 -11.06
N ASN A 4 34.84 1.88 -10.44
CA ASN A 4 35.27 2.31 -9.12
C ASN A 4 34.75 1.31 -8.07
N LYS A 5 35.45 0.19 -7.90
CA LYS A 5 35.27 -0.67 -6.73
C LYS A 5 35.84 0.09 -5.55
N THR A 6 35.00 0.78 -4.81
CA THR A 6 35.35 1.32 -3.49
C THR A 6 35.73 0.13 -2.59
N ASN A 7 36.99 0.08 -2.22
CA ASN A 7 37.54 -0.97 -1.35
C ASN A 7 37.13 -0.64 0.09
N TYR A 8 35.88 -0.98 0.47
CA TYR A 8 35.47 -0.94 1.86
C TYR A 8 36.11 -2.11 2.61
N PRO A 9 36.64 -1.90 3.84
CA PRO A 9 37.16 -3.00 4.65
C PRO A 9 36.07 -4.04 4.86
N GLN A 10 36.39 -5.31 4.57
CA GLN A 10 35.51 -6.43 4.82
C GLN A 10 35.25 -6.54 6.33
N ILE A 11 34.05 -6.14 6.76
CA ILE A 11 33.64 -6.30 8.16
C ILE A 11 33.41 -7.79 8.38
N LYS A 12 34.26 -8.44 9.16
CA LYS A 12 34.01 -9.79 9.65
C LYS A 12 32.90 -9.72 10.69
N TYR A 13 31.68 -10.02 10.28
CA TYR A 13 30.57 -10.17 11.22
C TYR A 13 30.89 -11.32 12.18
N ASN A 14 31.02 -11.02 13.48
CA ASN A 14 31.21 -12.02 14.52
C ASN A 14 29.88 -12.72 14.91
N THR A 15 28.91 -12.73 14.00
CA THR A 15 27.59 -13.33 14.11
C THR A 15 27.36 -14.19 12.88
N MET A 16 26.45 -15.16 12.94
CA MET A 16 26.07 -16.05 11.81
C MET A 16 25.27 -15.30 10.70
N LYS A 17 25.54 -14.00 10.49
CA LYS A 17 24.93 -13.22 9.41
C LYS A 17 25.62 -13.52 8.09
N LYS A 18 24.81 -13.67 7.04
CA LYS A 18 25.26 -13.87 5.65
C LYS A 18 25.07 -12.58 4.86
N ASP A 19 26.05 -12.24 4.03
CA ASP A 19 25.90 -11.15 3.06
C ASP A 19 24.95 -11.59 1.94
N LEU A 20 23.90 -10.82 1.71
CA LEU A 20 22.87 -11.06 0.68
C LEU A 20 23.00 -10.12 -0.52
N GLY A 21 23.97 -9.19 -0.52
CA GLY A 21 24.12 -8.20 -1.56
C GLY A 21 23.01 -7.12 -1.51
N ILE A 22 22.74 -6.54 -2.69
CA ILE A 22 21.73 -5.47 -2.82
C ILE A 22 20.36 -6.11 -3.09
N ILE A 23 19.48 -6.05 -2.10
CA ILE A 23 18.09 -6.50 -2.20
C ILE A 23 17.15 -5.46 -1.54
N PRO A 24 15.90 -5.32 -1.98
CA PRO A 24 14.92 -4.49 -1.28
C PRO A 24 14.44 -5.23 -0.03
N ALA A 25 15.11 -5.00 1.11
CA ALA A 25 14.92 -5.77 2.33
C ALA A 25 13.97 -5.09 3.34
N VAL A 26 12.77 -4.73 2.91
CA VAL A 26 11.71 -4.24 3.81
C VAL A 26 10.59 -5.26 3.89
N TYR A 27 10.24 -5.66 5.10
CA TYR A 27 9.13 -6.58 5.40
C TYR A 27 8.55 -6.23 6.79
N PRO A 28 7.23 -6.26 6.98
CA PRO A 28 6.18 -6.58 5.99
C PRO A 28 5.88 -5.42 5.04
N MET A 29 5.43 -5.74 3.81
CA MET A 29 4.92 -4.74 2.87
C MET A 29 3.40 -4.78 2.85
N PRO A 30 2.72 -3.63 2.75
CA PRO A 30 1.27 -3.60 2.61
C PRO A 30 0.82 -4.10 1.23
N VAL A 31 -0.45 -4.48 1.13
CA VAL A 31 -1.14 -4.71 -0.15
C VAL A 31 -2.20 -3.63 -0.30
N LEU A 32 -1.88 -2.59 -1.08
CA LEU A 32 -2.70 -1.40 -1.25
C LEU A 32 -3.44 -1.46 -2.59
N MET A 33 -4.77 -1.36 -2.54
CA MET A 33 -5.63 -1.27 -3.73
C MET A 33 -5.89 0.20 -4.04
N VAL A 34 -5.22 0.72 -5.06
CA VAL A 34 -5.33 2.13 -5.47
C VAL A 34 -6.34 2.25 -6.59
N ALA A 35 -7.42 3.00 -6.36
CA ALA A 35 -8.50 3.18 -7.33
C ALA A 35 -8.70 4.65 -7.72
N ALA A 36 -8.95 4.87 -9.01
CA ALA A 36 -9.27 6.18 -9.57
C ALA A 36 -10.14 6.04 -10.81
N TYR A 37 -10.95 7.05 -11.13
CA TYR A 37 -11.69 7.13 -12.39
C TYR A 37 -10.78 7.52 -13.54
N ASP A 38 -11.03 6.94 -14.71
CA ASP A 38 -10.43 7.39 -15.96
C ASP A 38 -11.19 8.61 -16.55
N GLU A 39 -10.74 9.08 -17.72
CA GLU A 39 -11.34 10.21 -18.44
C GLU A 39 -12.78 10.00 -18.88
N LYS A 40 -13.26 8.74 -18.88
CA LYS A 40 -14.64 8.35 -19.23
C LYS A 40 -15.49 8.06 -17.99
N GLY A 41 -14.91 8.12 -16.80
CA GLY A 41 -15.57 7.75 -15.56
C GLY A 41 -15.55 6.25 -15.25
N ASN A 42 -14.78 5.44 -16.00
CA ASN A 42 -14.62 4.02 -15.68
C ASN A 42 -13.68 3.85 -14.48
N VAL A 43 -13.96 2.83 -13.68
CA VAL A 43 -13.15 2.48 -12.52
C VAL A 43 -11.87 1.77 -12.97
N ASN A 44 -10.72 2.21 -12.47
CA ASN A 44 -9.49 1.48 -12.60
C ASN A 44 -8.84 1.28 -11.23
N VAL A 45 -8.47 0.05 -10.92
CA VAL A 45 -7.81 -0.34 -9.67
C VAL A 45 -6.44 -0.95 -9.98
N MET A 46 -5.44 -0.67 -9.16
CA MET A 46 -4.15 -1.36 -9.20
C MET A 46 -3.72 -1.80 -7.80
N ASN A 47 -2.98 -2.90 -7.75
CA ASN A 47 -2.27 -3.32 -6.54
C ASN A 47 -0.93 -2.57 -6.46
N ALA A 48 -0.60 -2.05 -5.28
CA ALA A 48 0.68 -1.41 -4.98
C ALA A 48 1.17 -1.86 -3.59
N ALA A 49 2.43 -2.28 -3.51
CA ALA A 49 3.07 -2.63 -2.25
C ALA A 49 4.02 -1.53 -1.74
N TRP A 50 4.49 -0.67 -2.63
CA TRP A 50 5.43 0.39 -2.27
C TRP A 50 4.67 1.68 -1.93
N GLY A 51 4.16 1.73 -0.70
CA GLY A 51 3.43 2.86 -0.16
C GLY A 51 3.36 2.80 1.36
N MET A 52 3.29 3.98 1.99
CA MET A 52 3.19 4.09 3.44
C MET A 52 2.67 5.47 3.87
N ILE A 53 2.22 5.56 5.10
CA ILE A 53 1.92 6.84 5.74
C ILE A 53 3.21 7.67 5.85
N CYS A 54 3.19 8.88 5.32
CA CYS A 54 4.34 9.79 5.31
C CYS A 54 4.14 11.05 6.16
N ASP A 55 2.91 11.31 6.62
CA ASP A 55 2.54 12.35 7.58
C ASP A 55 1.24 11.93 8.29
N MET A 56 0.77 12.69 9.28
CA MET A 56 -0.43 12.35 10.07
C MET A 56 -1.69 12.18 9.21
N ASP A 57 -1.77 12.90 8.09
CA ASP A 57 -2.89 12.90 7.15
C ASP A 57 -2.46 12.61 5.70
N LYS A 58 -1.29 11.99 5.48
CA LYS A 58 -0.78 11.75 4.13
C LYS A 58 -0.24 10.34 3.92
N ILE A 59 -0.47 9.85 2.73
CA ILE A 59 0.09 8.59 2.21
C ILE A 59 0.96 8.87 0.98
N ALA A 60 2.15 8.27 0.94
CA ALA A 60 3.05 8.28 -0.21
C ALA A 60 2.96 6.94 -0.95
N LEU A 61 2.78 6.98 -2.27
CA LEU A 61 2.71 5.82 -3.16
C LEU A 61 3.82 5.92 -4.19
N PHE A 62 4.78 5.00 -4.16
CA PHE A 62 5.87 4.92 -5.13
C PHE A 62 5.41 4.06 -6.32
N ILE A 63 4.69 4.67 -7.23
CA ILE A 63 4.10 4.03 -8.41
C ILE A 63 4.61 4.68 -9.68
N GLY A 64 4.82 3.87 -10.73
CA GLY A 64 5.38 4.37 -11.99
C GLY A 64 4.47 5.37 -12.70
N LYS A 65 5.05 6.41 -13.29
CA LYS A 65 4.34 7.48 -14.03
C LYS A 65 3.50 6.96 -15.20
N ASP A 66 3.90 5.84 -15.79
CA ASP A 66 3.23 5.27 -16.96
C ASP A 66 2.03 4.37 -16.62
N HIS A 67 1.79 4.08 -15.34
CA HIS A 67 0.61 3.32 -14.93
C HIS A 67 -0.68 4.07 -15.26
N LYS A 68 -1.71 3.34 -15.70
CA LYS A 68 -3.04 3.93 -15.97
C LYS A 68 -3.58 4.63 -14.71
N THR A 69 -3.39 4.02 -13.55
CA THR A 69 -3.85 4.59 -12.27
C THR A 69 -3.16 5.92 -11.96
N THR A 70 -1.85 6.04 -12.19
CA THR A 70 -1.11 7.29 -12.01
C THR A 70 -1.68 8.40 -12.90
N LYS A 71 -1.90 8.09 -14.19
CA LYS A 71 -2.50 9.03 -15.15
C LYS A 71 -3.90 9.46 -14.71
N ASN A 72 -4.71 8.53 -14.22
CA ASN A 72 -6.05 8.79 -13.72
C ASN A 72 -6.03 9.71 -12.48
N ILE A 73 -5.13 9.45 -11.51
CA ILE A 73 -4.94 10.29 -10.33
C ILE A 73 -4.53 11.72 -10.71
N LEU A 74 -3.60 11.85 -11.65
CA LEU A 74 -3.16 13.16 -12.13
C LEU A 74 -4.28 13.93 -12.85
N LEU A 75 -5.19 13.22 -13.50
CA LEU A 75 -6.35 13.79 -14.17
C LEU A 75 -7.45 14.20 -13.17
N SER A 76 -7.89 13.26 -12.33
CA SER A 76 -9.02 13.46 -11.41
C SER A 76 -8.65 14.24 -10.15
N LYS A 77 -7.37 14.33 -9.83
CA LYS A 77 -6.80 14.87 -8.57
C LYS A 77 -7.33 14.19 -7.31
N ALA A 78 -7.89 12.99 -7.46
CA ALA A 78 -8.48 12.21 -6.38
C ALA A 78 -8.31 10.71 -6.60
N PHE A 79 -8.23 9.94 -5.52
CA PHE A 79 -8.12 8.50 -5.55
C PHE A 79 -8.52 7.89 -4.20
N THR A 80 -8.74 6.59 -4.17
CA THR A 80 -8.86 5.84 -2.92
C THR A 80 -7.74 4.85 -2.77
N VAL A 81 -7.43 4.51 -1.53
CA VAL A 81 -6.48 3.46 -1.17
C VAL A 81 -7.17 2.52 -0.19
N SER A 82 -7.49 1.33 -0.65
CA SER A 82 -8.08 0.29 0.18
C SER A 82 -7.00 -0.69 0.68
N ILE A 83 -7.23 -1.27 1.84
CA ILE A 83 -6.41 -2.36 2.37
C ILE A 83 -7.05 -3.67 1.93
N ALA A 84 -6.33 -4.47 1.15
CA ALA A 84 -6.78 -5.79 0.77
C ALA A 84 -6.66 -6.76 1.96
N ASP A 85 -7.67 -7.58 2.16
CA ASP A 85 -7.72 -8.62 3.17
C ASP A 85 -7.57 -10.02 2.58
N ARG A 86 -7.50 -11.02 3.44
CA ARG A 86 -7.35 -12.43 3.05
C ARG A 86 -8.46 -12.93 2.13
N ALA A 87 -9.70 -12.46 2.32
CA ALA A 87 -10.84 -12.95 1.55
C ALA A 87 -10.78 -12.52 0.07
N HIS A 88 -10.09 -11.42 -0.22
CA HIS A 88 -10.02 -10.79 -1.53
C HIS A 88 -8.63 -10.92 -2.19
N MET A 89 -7.81 -11.88 -1.74
CA MET A 89 -6.42 -12.07 -2.20
C MET A 89 -6.33 -12.27 -3.71
N ASP A 90 -7.18 -13.12 -4.28
CA ASP A 90 -7.12 -13.46 -5.72
C ASP A 90 -7.38 -12.25 -6.61
N VAL A 91 -8.36 -11.43 -6.23
CA VAL A 91 -8.71 -10.21 -6.96
C VAL A 91 -7.65 -9.13 -6.75
N ALA A 92 -7.10 -9.02 -5.53
CA ALA A 92 -6.00 -8.10 -5.25
C ALA A 92 -4.76 -8.44 -6.09
N ASP A 93 -4.40 -9.71 -6.21
CA ASP A 93 -3.30 -10.18 -7.06
C ASP A 93 -3.59 -9.92 -8.55
N TYR A 94 -4.81 -10.22 -9.02
CA TYR A 94 -5.23 -9.94 -10.39
C TYR A 94 -5.09 -8.46 -10.76
N PHE A 95 -5.44 -7.53 -9.87
CA PHE A 95 -5.24 -6.09 -10.09
C PHE A 95 -3.76 -5.69 -10.19
N GLY A 96 -2.85 -6.50 -9.66
CA GLY A 96 -1.40 -6.36 -9.84
C GLY A 96 -0.90 -6.91 -11.17
N ILE A 97 -1.44 -8.05 -11.62
CA ILE A 97 -1.05 -8.72 -12.87
C ILE A 97 -1.60 -7.97 -14.11
N ALA A 98 -2.88 -7.60 -14.07
CA ALA A 98 -3.55 -6.95 -15.19
C ALA A 98 -3.24 -5.43 -15.22
N THR A 99 -2.61 -4.96 -16.28
CA THR A 99 -2.42 -3.50 -16.47
C THR A 99 -3.61 -2.85 -17.13
N GLY A 100 -4.15 -1.77 -16.55
CA GLY A 100 -5.24 -0.99 -17.13
C GLY A 100 -4.92 -0.35 -18.47
N ASN A 101 -3.64 -0.23 -18.85
CA ASN A 101 -3.25 0.21 -20.19
C ASN A 101 -3.55 -0.83 -21.31
N LYS A 102 -3.60 -2.13 -20.97
CA LYS A 102 -3.86 -3.22 -21.92
C LYS A 102 -5.23 -3.88 -21.69
N THR A 103 -5.74 -3.80 -20.46
CA THR A 103 -6.99 -4.43 -20.02
C THR A 103 -7.86 -3.35 -19.38
N PRO A 104 -8.49 -2.48 -20.19
CA PRO A 104 -9.28 -1.35 -19.67
C PRO A 104 -10.50 -1.80 -18.87
N ASP A 105 -11.03 -2.98 -19.15
CA ASP A 105 -12.18 -3.63 -18.52
C ASP A 105 -11.79 -4.56 -17.36
N LYS A 106 -10.58 -4.39 -16.80
CA LYS A 106 -10.09 -5.30 -15.75
C LYS A 106 -10.92 -5.25 -14.46
N PHE A 107 -11.50 -4.09 -14.14
CA PHE A 107 -12.36 -3.96 -12.96
C PHE A 107 -13.65 -4.77 -13.14
N GLU A 108 -14.34 -4.59 -14.25
CA GLU A 108 -15.60 -5.27 -14.59
C GLU A 108 -15.43 -6.81 -14.61
N ARG A 109 -14.27 -7.30 -15.03
CA ARG A 109 -13.95 -8.75 -15.06
C ARG A 109 -13.94 -9.39 -13.68
N THR A 110 -13.74 -8.63 -12.62
CA THR A 110 -13.73 -9.18 -11.25
C THR A 110 -15.14 -9.41 -10.71
N GLY A 111 -16.14 -8.78 -11.29
CA GLY A 111 -17.49 -8.74 -10.73
C GLY A 111 -17.64 -7.90 -9.47
N TYR A 112 -16.59 -7.13 -9.10
CA TYR A 112 -16.63 -6.24 -7.95
C TYR A 112 -17.45 -4.98 -8.23
N HIS A 113 -17.90 -4.35 -7.16
CA HIS A 113 -18.75 -3.18 -7.20
C HIS A 113 -17.99 -1.94 -6.72
N ALA A 114 -18.35 -0.80 -7.27
CA ALA A 114 -17.78 0.45 -6.83
C ALA A 114 -18.86 1.53 -6.71
N VAL A 115 -18.80 2.28 -5.65
CA VAL A 115 -19.63 3.47 -5.44
C VAL A 115 -18.76 4.72 -5.49
N ARG A 116 -19.37 5.85 -5.80
CA ARG A 116 -18.65 7.12 -5.76
C ARG A 116 -18.47 7.57 -4.31
N SER A 117 -17.25 7.98 -3.97
CA SER A 117 -16.99 8.63 -2.69
C SER A 117 -17.82 9.91 -2.55
N SER A 118 -18.28 10.20 -1.33
CA SER A 118 -18.95 11.45 -0.98
C SER A 118 -17.95 12.58 -0.62
N HIS A 119 -16.68 12.27 -0.45
CA HIS A 119 -15.65 13.21 -0.02
C HIS A 119 -14.70 13.61 -1.15
N VAL A 120 -14.45 12.70 -2.10
CA VAL A 120 -13.50 12.91 -3.20
C VAL A 120 -14.05 12.40 -4.53
N ALA A 121 -13.55 12.90 -5.65
CA ALA A 121 -13.96 12.45 -6.99
C ALA A 121 -13.30 11.11 -7.38
N ALA A 122 -13.46 10.08 -6.55
CA ALA A 122 -12.85 8.77 -6.72
C ALA A 122 -13.82 7.62 -6.39
N PRO A 123 -13.59 6.40 -6.91
CA PRO A 123 -14.40 5.24 -6.59
C PRO A 123 -13.97 4.61 -5.26
N ILE A 124 -14.95 4.14 -4.48
CA ILE A 124 -14.76 3.20 -3.37
C ILE A 124 -15.13 1.82 -3.89
N VAL A 125 -14.22 0.86 -3.82
CA VAL A 125 -14.52 -0.55 -4.12
C VAL A 125 -15.15 -1.16 -2.87
N GLU A 126 -16.39 -1.63 -3.00
CA GLU A 126 -17.24 -2.00 -1.86
C GLU A 126 -16.74 -3.26 -1.14
N GLU A 127 -16.06 -4.16 -1.82
CA GLU A 127 -15.57 -5.42 -1.26
C GLU A 127 -14.33 -5.27 -0.36
N PHE A 128 -13.66 -4.12 -0.37
CA PHE A 128 -12.50 -3.92 0.51
C PHE A 128 -12.90 -3.25 1.83
N PRO A 129 -12.61 -3.88 2.97
CA PRO A 129 -13.21 -3.50 4.26
C PRO A 129 -12.69 -2.21 4.88
N LEU A 130 -11.57 -1.64 4.39
CA LEU A 130 -10.97 -0.40 4.91
C LEU A 130 -10.43 0.42 3.76
N VAL A 131 -10.91 1.67 3.64
CA VAL A 131 -10.62 2.55 2.50
C VAL A 131 -10.26 3.95 2.97
N MET A 132 -9.12 4.46 2.53
CA MET A 132 -8.71 5.87 2.65
C MET A 132 -9.18 6.64 1.40
N GLU A 133 -9.87 7.74 1.58
CA GLU A 133 -10.30 8.66 0.53
C GLU A 133 -9.30 9.82 0.47
N CYS A 134 -8.67 10.00 -0.70
CA CYS A 134 -7.51 10.86 -0.84
C CYS A 134 -7.68 11.91 -1.94
N GLU A 135 -7.23 13.13 -1.67
CA GLU A 135 -6.93 14.16 -2.67
C GLU A 135 -5.46 14.08 -3.05
N LEU A 136 -5.13 14.32 -4.32
CA LEU A 136 -3.75 14.46 -4.75
C LEU A 136 -3.15 15.71 -4.11
N ALA A 137 -2.19 15.53 -3.19
CA ALA A 137 -1.46 16.63 -2.56
C ALA A 137 -0.23 17.04 -3.37
N GLU A 138 0.54 16.06 -3.86
CA GLU A 138 1.78 16.32 -4.58
C GLU A 138 2.13 15.17 -5.53
N GLU A 139 2.72 15.50 -6.68
CA GLU A 139 3.46 14.57 -7.52
C GLU A 139 4.95 14.88 -7.42
N VAL A 140 5.74 13.94 -6.93
CA VAL A 140 7.20 14.02 -6.94
C VAL A 140 7.69 13.23 -8.14
N ASN A 141 8.22 13.92 -9.14
CA ASN A 141 8.73 13.31 -10.37
C ASN A 141 10.17 13.80 -10.62
N THR A 142 11.12 12.94 -10.31
CA THR A 142 12.55 13.19 -10.50
C THR A 142 13.14 12.19 -11.48
N GLU A 143 14.43 12.33 -11.83
CA GLU A 143 15.11 11.36 -12.66
C GLU A 143 15.09 9.93 -12.10
N ASN A 144 15.14 9.79 -10.78
CA ASN A 144 15.32 8.50 -10.11
C ASN A 144 14.11 8.03 -9.29
N MET A 145 13.07 8.86 -9.16
CA MET A 145 11.93 8.54 -8.29
C MET A 145 10.63 9.17 -8.83
N HIS A 146 9.57 8.40 -8.80
CA HIS A 146 8.21 8.89 -8.98
C HIS A 146 7.35 8.50 -7.77
N CYS A 147 6.68 9.49 -7.17
CA CYS A 147 5.84 9.31 -6.01
C CYS A 147 4.58 10.17 -6.12
N ILE A 148 3.43 9.59 -5.79
CA ILE A 148 2.16 10.29 -5.60
C ILE A 148 1.94 10.44 -4.10
N VAL A 149 1.76 11.66 -3.63
CA VAL A 149 1.39 11.96 -2.26
C VAL A 149 -0.08 12.31 -2.21
N GLY A 150 -0.86 11.54 -1.46
CA GLY A 150 -2.27 11.77 -1.21
C GLY A 150 -2.50 12.36 0.17
N LYS A 151 -3.33 13.41 0.25
CA LYS A 151 -3.91 13.87 1.51
C LYS A 151 -5.13 13.03 1.82
N ILE A 152 -5.11 12.33 2.94
CA ILE A 152 -6.25 11.56 3.45
C ILE A 152 -7.27 12.55 3.99
N VAL A 153 -8.43 12.60 3.38
CA VAL A 153 -9.53 13.50 3.80
C VAL A 153 -10.60 12.75 4.58
N ASN A 154 -10.70 11.43 4.40
CA ASN A 154 -11.59 10.57 5.15
C ASN A 154 -11.11 9.12 5.11
N VAL A 155 -11.56 8.31 6.07
CA VAL A 155 -11.37 6.86 6.09
C VAL A 155 -12.71 6.20 6.40
N VAL A 156 -13.10 5.24 5.57
CA VAL A 156 -14.29 4.40 5.80
C VAL A 156 -13.87 2.97 6.09
N ALA A 157 -14.60 2.33 6.99
CA ALA A 157 -14.36 0.94 7.35
C ALA A 157 -15.70 0.22 7.53
N GLU A 158 -15.73 -1.06 7.18
CA GLU A 158 -16.85 -1.93 7.54
C GLU A 158 -16.95 -2.12 9.06
N GLU A 159 -18.15 -2.19 9.58
CA GLU A 159 -18.39 -2.49 11.01
C GLU A 159 -17.77 -3.81 11.44
N SER A 160 -17.73 -4.78 10.52
CA SER A 160 -17.16 -6.13 10.74
C SER A 160 -15.69 -6.11 11.16
N VAL A 161 -14.92 -5.12 10.75
CA VAL A 161 -13.50 -4.99 11.08
C VAL A 161 -13.23 -4.05 12.26
N LEU A 162 -14.28 -3.54 12.90
CA LEU A 162 -14.14 -2.68 14.08
C LEU A 162 -14.16 -3.49 15.38
N ALA A 163 -13.36 -3.04 16.34
CA ALA A 163 -13.43 -3.47 17.73
C ALA A 163 -14.59 -2.75 18.46
N GLU A 164 -14.95 -3.20 19.65
CA GLU A 164 -16.02 -2.60 20.49
C GLU A 164 -15.80 -1.11 20.78
N ASN A 165 -14.56 -0.64 20.77
CA ASN A 165 -14.22 0.77 20.98
C ASN A 165 -14.28 1.61 19.70
N GLY A 166 -14.80 1.08 18.60
CA GLY A 166 -14.95 1.75 17.31
C GLY A 166 -13.65 1.91 16.51
N LYS A 167 -12.53 1.33 16.95
CA LYS A 167 -11.26 1.35 16.20
C LYS A 167 -11.13 0.10 15.34
N VAL A 168 -10.39 0.22 14.23
CA VAL A 168 -10.06 -0.94 13.40
C VAL A 168 -9.30 -1.96 14.22
N ASP A 169 -9.77 -3.21 14.19
CA ASP A 169 -9.12 -4.37 14.79
C ASP A 169 -8.27 -5.08 13.74
N PRO A 170 -6.93 -5.09 13.87
CA PRO A 170 -6.06 -5.73 12.88
C PRO A 170 -6.33 -7.23 12.69
N ALA A 171 -6.80 -7.93 13.73
CA ALA A 171 -7.13 -9.35 13.63
C ALA A 171 -8.41 -9.58 12.83
N LYS A 172 -9.42 -8.70 12.98
CA LYS A 172 -10.66 -8.74 12.21
C LYS A 172 -10.42 -8.28 10.76
N LEU A 173 -9.62 -7.23 10.57
CA LEU A 173 -9.24 -6.72 9.25
C LEU A 173 -8.52 -7.80 8.43
N ASN A 174 -7.70 -8.64 9.09
CA ASN A 174 -6.99 -9.75 8.45
C ASN A 174 -6.27 -9.34 7.16
N ALA A 175 -5.62 -8.17 7.19
CA ALA A 175 -4.99 -7.53 6.05
C ALA A 175 -3.90 -8.40 5.44
N LEU A 176 -3.81 -8.38 4.10
CA LEU A 176 -2.73 -9.03 3.38
C LEU A 176 -1.40 -8.30 3.61
N ILE A 177 -0.36 -9.09 3.73
CA ILE A 177 1.04 -8.68 3.78
C ILE A 177 1.75 -9.28 2.57
N PHE A 178 2.42 -8.44 1.79
CA PHE A 178 3.25 -8.91 0.69
C PHE A 178 4.68 -9.17 1.17
N ASP A 179 5.18 -10.38 0.86
CA ASP A 179 6.57 -10.78 1.02
C ASP A 179 7.31 -10.64 -0.31
N GLN A 180 8.16 -9.65 -0.41
CA GLN A 180 8.95 -9.41 -1.62
C GLN A 180 10.19 -10.32 -1.74
N PHE A 181 10.53 -11.12 -0.71
CA PHE A 181 11.68 -12.01 -0.78
C PHE A 181 11.37 -13.28 -1.59
N GLN A 182 10.14 -13.79 -1.46
CA GLN A 182 9.69 -15.02 -2.13
C GLN A 182 8.38 -14.84 -2.90
N ASN A 183 7.89 -13.60 -3.04
CA ASN A 183 6.65 -13.22 -3.74
C ASN A 183 5.43 -13.94 -3.16
N GLY A 184 5.30 -13.95 -1.82
CA GLY A 184 4.19 -14.57 -1.11
C GLY A 184 3.25 -13.57 -0.48
N TYR A 185 2.01 -14.02 -0.22
CA TYR A 185 1.04 -13.28 0.60
C TYR A 185 0.92 -13.95 1.96
N TYR A 186 0.88 -13.12 3.00
CA TYR A 186 0.72 -13.53 4.40
C TYR A 186 -0.38 -12.68 5.04
N VAL A 187 -0.79 -13.04 6.24
CA VAL A 187 -1.62 -12.21 7.12
C VAL A 187 -0.88 -11.98 8.43
N SER A 188 -1.29 -10.94 9.20
CA SER A 188 -0.72 -10.68 10.51
C SER A 188 -1.02 -11.83 11.47
N GLY A 189 -0.05 -12.14 12.34
CA GLY A 189 -0.23 -13.08 13.44
C GLY A 189 -0.86 -12.44 14.69
N GLU A 190 -0.62 -13.08 15.85
CA GLU A 190 -1.10 -12.57 17.14
C GLU A 190 -0.40 -11.27 17.58
N GLN A 191 -1.09 -10.47 18.39
CA GLN A 191 -0.48 -9.32 19.04
C GLN A 191 0.50 -9.78 20.11
N VAL A 192 1.80 -9.49 19.91
CA VAL A 192 2.88 -9.92 20.83
C VAL A 192 3.24 -8.87 21.87
N GLY A 193 2.67 -7.67 21.81
CA GLY A 193 2.96 -6.62 22.77
C GLY A 193 2.19 -5.33 22.50
N LYS A 194 2.32 -4.38 23.43
CA LYS A 194 1.73 -3.05 23.34
C LYS A 194 2.81 -2.01 23.02
N ALA A 195 2.63 -1.30 21.92
CA ALA A 195 3.54 -0.22 21.54
C ALA A 195 3.61 0.85 22.65
N TRP A 196 4.74 1.53 22.76
CA TRP A 196 5.10 2.54 23.79
C TRP A 196 5.01 2.04 25.25
N ASN A 197 4.78 0.75 25.47
CA ASN A 197 4.71 0.13 26.78
C ASN A 197 5.68 -1.05 26.95
N ALA A 198 5.83 -1.89 25.92
CA ALA A 198 6.65 -3.10 26.02
C ALA A 198 8.12 -2.81 26.42
N GLY A 199 8.68 -1.66 26.01
CA GLY A 199 10.03 -1.21 26.38
C GLY A 199 10.13 -0.35 27.64
N ALA A 200 9.05 -0.08 28.36
CA ALA A 200 9.02 0.91 29.46
C ALA A 200 9.96 0.55 30.63
N ALA A 201 10.23 -0.74 30.86
CA ALA A 201 11.15 -1.18 31.91
C ALA A 201 12.61 -0.75 31.63
N LEU A 202 13.02 -0.73 30.35
CA LEU A 202 14.36 -0.30 29.94
C LEU A 202 14.58 1.20 30.11
N ALA A 203 13.54 2.00 29.89
CA ALA A 203 13.60 3.46 30.07
C ALA A 203 13.79 3.89 31.54
N LYS A 204 13.50 3.01 32.52
CA LYS A 204 13.64 3.26 33.95
C LYS A 204 15.00 2.79 34.55
N GLN A 205 15.81 2.10 33.76
CA GLN A 205 17.15 1.69 34.16
C GLN A 205 18.07 2.91 34.01
N LYS A 206 18.60 3.41 35.14
CA LYS A 206 19.61 4.47 35.22
C LYS A 206 21.00 3.89 35.13
#